data_dc9f72ebd87db4751e5607e9e10e5dab
#
_entry.id   dc9f72ebd87db4751e5607e9e10e5dab
#
_cell.length_a   1.000
_cell.length_b   1.000
_cell.length_c   1.000
_cell.angle_alpha   90.00
_cell.angle_beta   90.00
_cell.angle_gamma   90.00
#
_symmetry.space_group_name_H-M   'P 1'
#
loop_
_entity.id
_entity.type
_entity.pdbx_description
1 polymer ?
#
loop_
_entity_poly.entity_id
_entity_poly.type
_entity_poly.pdbx_seq_one_letter_code
_entity_poly.pdbx_strand_id
1 'polypeptide(L)'
;MLGYQRSSWAGNPANPYDTTRADSLGSSSGSGVSVSANLVMCSLGEETRASTRGPGNHNAVALILPHKSLLGFNGGAIGADIYCDRAGILARTIDDAAKVLDALRDPDRAYYDPRDPYTTVPRSSVLSSPYATHTGMSGASGSLAGMRIGVIRESMVIRPVEKATVPICTSAAAEIKAVLGEKLGATLVESSDPSWERDRDLEQMNPDFRRALARLVPVFMPDLLFRLGPDGEPLFKDFAAAIQPTEFMPGKIFGSGKMTPIDYCVALAEGRVAPPANLDIATIQDQELAMMFGFHVNQYLSRRAADWRAYGFTETLADFAALNARSKFWGDDGRAGFKNCQEVADPRNKLGGRQGVDERIMLRELLRRVDMMVMLENRLDALVRLHTPLSPGKIGGANDPFGGRNNLRPESFYGPNAGLTEVLIPAGFVTTVYDPVFALSPDRTRYVSAPSDTPTTIPEPGLPFSLVFRAEPGREDILLRIASAYEAASKRRIPPPAFGPLPAQ
;
A
#
# COMPACT_ATOMS: atom_id res chain seq x y z
N MET A 1 -15.68 10.25 -4.17
CA MET A 1 -14.20 10.28 -4.19
C MET A 1 -13.57 8.98 -4.71
N LEU A 2 -14.21 8.29 -5.60
CA LEU A 2 -13.67 7.06 -6.17
C LEU A 2 -12.61 7.40 -7.23
N GLY A 3 -11.35 7.35 -6.83
CA GLY A 3 -10.20 7.40 -7.75
C GLY A 3 -9.78 8.75 -8.31
N TYR A 4 -10.41 9.85 -7.95
CA TYR A 4 -10.04 11.19 -8.42
C TYR A 4 -9.62 12.05 -7.24
N GLN A 5 -8.39 12.55 -7.28
CA GLN A 5 -7.79 13.43 -6.28
C GLN A 5 -8.29 14.86 -6.46
N ARG A 6 -9.61 15.04 -6.38
CA ARG A 6 -10.21 16.35 -6.63
C ARG A 6 -11.04 16.79 -5.44
N SER A 7 -10.78 17.98 -4.97
CA SER A 7 -11.70 18.69 -4.10
C SER A 7 -12.86 19.24 -4.91
N SER A 8 -14.08 19.04 -4.44
CA SER A 8 -15.26 19.71 -5.00
C SER A 8 -15.22 21.24 -4.80
N TRP A 9 -14.36 21.73 -3.94
CA TRP A 9 -14.15 23.15 -3.63
C TRP A 9 -13.10 23.79 -4.53
N ALA A 10 -11.92 23.17 -4.68
CA ALA A 10 -10.74 23.81 -5.26
C ALA A 10 -10.10 23.02 -6.43
N GLY A 11 -10.69 21.92 -6.87
CA GLY A 11 -10.12 21.11 -7.94
C GLY A 11 -8.99 20.18 -7.47
N ASN A 12 -7.97 19.99 -8.31
CA ASN A 12 -6.87 19.09 -8.02
C ASN A 12 -5.84 19.77 -7.10
N PRO A 13 -5.41 19.13 -6.00
CA PRO A 13 -4.21 19.54 -5.30
C PRO A 13 -3.00 19.41 -6.22
N ALA A 14 -2.19 20.46 -6.30
CA ALA A 14 -0.95 20.45 -7.04
C ALA A 14 0.20 19.99 -6.14
N ASN A 15 1.21 19.35 -6.75
CA ASN A 15 2.41 18.94 -6.05
C ASN A 15 3.28 20.17 -5.70
N PRO A 16 3.72 20.36 -4.43
CA PRO A 16 4.51 21.53 -4.05
C PRO A 16 5.90 21.63 -4.70
N TYR A 17 6.46 20.51 -5.18
CA TYR A 17 7.76 20.48 -5.88
C TYR A 17 7.64 20.84 -7.36
N ASP A 18 6.48 20.59 -7.97
CA ASP A 18 6.14 21.00 -9.35
C ASP A 18 4.63 21.19 -9.45
N THR A 19 4.18 22.44 -9.38
CA THR A 19 2.76 22.79 -9.37
C THR A 19 2.03 22.53 -10.71
N THR A 20 2.73 22.13 -11.74
CA THR A 20 2.12 21.64 -12.99
C THR A 20 1.70 20.18 -12.89
N ARG A 21 2.08 19.49 -11.82
CA ARG A 21 1.77 18.09 -11.53
C ARG A 21 0.71 17.95 -10.46
N ALA A 22 -0.10 16.93 -10.59
CA ALA A 22 -1.02 16.55 -9.53
C ALA A 22 -0.25 15.89 -8.38
N ASP A 23 -0.78 16.00 -7.16
CA ASP A 23 -0.42 15.07 -6.10
C ASP A 23 -1.09 13.74 -6.42
N SER A 24 -0.37 12.80 -6.93
CA SER A 24 -0.87 11.83 -7.89
C SER A 24 -1.50 10.57 -7.37
N LEU A 25 -1.64 10.27 -6.13
CA LEU A 25 -2.24 8.98 -5.78
C LEU A 25 -3.40 9.06 -4.79
N GLY A 26 -3.64 10.17 -4.17
CA GLY A 26 -4.75 10.35 -3.24
C GLY A 26 -5.11 9.10 -2.42
N SER A 27 -6.13 9.17 -1.63
CA SER A 27 -7.13 10.23 -1.46
C SER A 27 -6.74 11.32 -0.44
N SER A 28 -5.74 11.11 0.43
CA SER A 28 -5.26 12.09 1.42
C SER A 28 -4.27 13.11 0.83
N SER A 29 -4.50 13.58 -0.40
CA SER A 29 -3.63 14.53 -1.09
C SER A 29 -3.45 15.83 -0.33
N GLY A 30 -4.55 16.39 0.19
CA GLY A 30 -4.52 17.60 1.01
C GLY A 30 -3.67 17.44 2.28
N SER A 31 -3.68 16.25 2.89
CA SER A 31 -2.87 15.95 4.07
C SER A 31 -1.37 15.98 3.76
N GLY A 32 -0.95 15.35 2.64
CA GLY A 32 0.45 15.38 2.21
C GLY A 32 0.91 16.77 1.80
N VAL A 33 0.14 17.43 0.94
CA VAL A 33 0.45 18.78 0.42
C VAL A 33 0.56 19.81 1.56
N SER A 34 -0.37 19.83 2.50
CA SER A 34 -0.39 20.83 3.56
C SER A 34 0.83 20.74 4.50
N VAL A 35 1.29 19.52 4.81
CA VAL A 35 2.50 19.31 5.60
C VAL A 35 3.77 19.68 4.80
N SER A 36 3.83 19.25 3.53
CA SER A 36 4.97 19.54 2.66
C SER A 36 5.15 21.03 2.41
N ALA A 37 4.06 21.74 2.14
CA ALA A 37 4.02 23.18 1.88
C ALA A 37 4.11 24.05 3.16
N ASN A 38 4.39 23.46 4.32
CA ASN A 38 4.52 24.15 5.61
C ASN A 38 3.25 24.91 6.08
N LEU A 39 2.07 24.51 5.59
CA LEU A 39 0.79 25.10 6.03
C LEU A 39 0.38 24.57 7.41
N VAL A 40 0.76 23.34 7.73
CA VAL A 40 0.51 22.69 9.03
C VAL A 40 1.73 21.90 9.48
N MET A 41 1.84 21.61 10.78
CA MET A 41 2.95 20.83 11.33
C MET A 41 2.80 19.34 11.05
N CYS A 42 1.57 18.83 11.16
CA CYS A 42 1.19 17.45 10.92
C CYS A 42 -0.22 17.39 10.36
N SER A 43 -0.59 16.28 9.80
CA SER A 43 -1.93 16.02 9.30
C SER A 43 -2.30 14.55 9.47
N LEU A 44 -3.58 14.29 9.61
CA LEU A 44 -4.11 12.94 9.57
C LEU A 44 -4.69 12.66 8.19
N GLY A 45 -4.53 11.42 7.76
CA GLY A 45 -5.12 10.92 6.53
C GLY A 45 -5.79 9.58 6.77
N GLU A 46 -6.63 9.20 5.84
CA GLU A 46 -7.22 7.86 5.79
C GLU A 46 -6.51 7.03 4.72
N GLU A 47 -6.24 5.78 5.03
CA GLU A 47 -5.71 4.84 4.07
C GLU A 47 -6.55 3.58 3.97
N THR A 48 -7.02 3.30 2.75
CA THR A 48 -7.61 2.01 2.38
C THR A 48 -6.57 1.09 1.71
N ARG A 49 -5.82 1.60 0.75
CA ARG A 49 -4.73 0.88 0.05
C ARG A 49 -3.39 1.58 0.17
N ALA A 50 -3.28 2.75 -0.41
CA ALA A 50 -2.08 3.58 -0.43
C ALA A 50 -2.43 5.07 -0.30
N SER A 51 -3.60 5.37 0.28
CA SER A 51 -4.16 6.73 0.25
C SER A 51 -3.43 7.76 1.12
N THR A 52 -2.57 7.33 2.02
CA THR A 52 -1.64 8.20 2.76
C THR A 52 -0.20 8.01 2.32
N ARG A 53 0.19 6.79 1.94
CA ARG A 53 1.56 6.52 1.45
C ARG A 53 1.84 7.21 0.13
N GLY A 54 0.89 7.25 -0.81
CA GLY A 54 1.03 8.00 -2.05
C GLY A 54 1.31 9.48 -1.81
N PRO A 55 0.44 10.20 -1.09
CA PRO A 55 0.67 11.59 -0.69
C PRO A 55 1.97 11.80 0.11
N GLY A 56 2.32 10.92 1.05
CA GLY A 56 3.59 10.98 1.78
C GLY A 56 4.79 10.89 0.83
N ASN A 57 4.77 9.94 -0.10
CA ASN A 57 5.82 9.74 -1.09
C ASN A 57 6.02 10.94 -2.01
N HIS A 58 4.93 11.43 -2.63
CA HIS A 58 5.01 12.48 -3.64
C HIS A 58 5.25 13.88 -3.06
N ASN A 59 5.12 14.03 -1.75
CA ASN A 59 5.31 15.29 -1.05
C ASN A 59 6.53 15.29 -0.11
N ALA A 60 7.37 14.27 -0.15
CA ALA A 60 8.52 14.10 0.76
C ALA A 60 8.13 14.31 2.23
N VAL A 61 7.11 13.60 2.69
CA VAL A 61 6.57 13.69 4.05
C VAL A 61 6.68 12.34 4.74
N ALA A 62 7.17 12.31 5.98
CA ALA A 62 7.20 11.11 6.80
C ALA A 62 5.78 10.69 7.18
N LEU A 63 5.54 9.38 7.25
CA LEU A 63 4.23 8.81 7.56
C LEU A 63 4.38 7.63 8.51
N ILE A 64 3.52 7.57 9.52
CA ILE A 64 3.30 6.38 10.36
C ILE A 64 1.91 5.81 10.05
N LEU A 65 1.87 4.52 9.73
CA LEU A 65 0.66 3.70 9.65
C LEU A 65 0.74 2.64 10.76
N PRO A 66 0.29 2.97 11.97
CA PRO A 66 0.36 2.06 13.10
C PRO A 66 -0.61 0.89 12.92
N HIS A 67 -0.43 -0.18 13.68
CA HIS A 67 -1.45 -1.23 13.68
C HIS A 67 -2.77 -0.70 14.25
N LYS A 68 -3.88 -1.32 13.85
CA LYS A 68 -5.22 -0.77 14.08
C LYS A 68 -5.66 -0.73 15.55
N SER A 69 -5.01 -1.47 16.43
CA SER A 69 -5.28 -1.39 17.88
C SER A 69 -4.68 -0.16 18.57
N LEU A 70 -3.86 0.63 17.88
CA LEU A 70 -3.32 1.88 18.43
C LEU A 70 -4.24 3.07 18.19
N LEU A 71 -4.84 3.16 17.01
CA LEU A 71 -5.72 4.27 16.65
C LEU A 71 -7.08 3.76 16.22
N GLY A 72 -8.10 4.19 16.95
CA GLY A 72 -9.48 3.91 16.59
C GLY A 72 -9.91 4.64 15.33
N PHE A 73 -10.62 3.93 14.44
CA PHE A 73 -11.17 4.51 13.22
C PHE A 73 -12.69 4.65 13.25
N ASN A 74 -13.31 4.37 14.40
CA ASN A 74 -14.78 4.30 14.56
C ASN A 74 -15.51 5.65 14.37
N GLY A 75 -14.83 6.76 14.55
CA GLY A 75 -15.38 8.10 14.30
C GLY A 75 -14.93 8.74 12.98
N GLY A 76 -14.05 8.07 12.26
CA GLY A 76 -13.51 8.55 11.00
C GLY A 76 -14.43 8.29 9.81
N ALA A 77 -14.16 8.98 8.71
CA ALA A 77 -14.78 8.66 7.44
C ALA A 77 -14.24 7.32 6.94
N ILE A 78 -15.11 6.45 6.48
CA ILE A 78 -14.75 5.16 5.94
C ILE A 78 -14.40 5.33 4.47
N GLY A 79 -13.18 4.91 4.06
CA GLY A 79 -12.72 4.99 2.69
C GLY A 79 -13.33 3.94 1.79
N ALA A 80 -13.23 2.67 2.17
CA ALA A 80 -13.79 1.57 1.39
C ALA A 80 -14.39 0.47 2.27
N ASP A 81 -13.65 -0.01 3.25
CA ASP A 81 -14.17 -0.97 4.23
C ASP A 81 -13.39 -0.92 5.55
N ILE A 82 -14.04 -1.35 6.62
CA ILE A 82 -13.46 -1.32 7.96
C ILE A 82 -12.22 -2.21 8.10
N TYR A 83 -12.05 -3.22 7.28
CA TYR A 83 -10.90 -4.14 7.36
C TYR A 83 -9.65 -3.53 6.77
N CYS A 84 -9.77 -2.65 5.76
CA CYS A 84 -8.66 -1.94 5.13
C CYS A 84 -8.37 -0.61 5.79
N ASP A 85 -9.43 0.14 6.10
CA ASP A 85 -9.35 1.55 6.45
C ASP A 85 -8.63 1.77 7.77
N ARG A 86 -7.69 2.70 7.78
CA ARG A 86 -6.93 3.10 8.98
C ARG A 86 -6.50 4.55 8.92
N ALA A 87 -6.17 5.10 10.08
CA ALA A 87 -5.56 6.42 10.18
C ALA A 87 -4.06 6.36 9.86
N GLY A 88 -3.59 7.34 9.08
CA GLY A 88 -2.17 7.61 8.86
C GLY A 88 -1.80 8.97 9.41
N ILE A 89 -0.61 9.08 9.99
CA ILE A 89 -0.07 10.30 10.59
C ILE A 89 1.06 10.80 9.68
N LEU A 90 0.84 11.97 9.07
CA LEU A 90 1.83 12.63 8.20
C LEU A 90 2.48 13.80 8.95
N ALA A 91 3.80 13.88 8.93
CA ALA A 91 4.58 14.96 9.50
C ALA A 91 5.88 15.18 8.71
N ARG A 92 6.61 16.26 9.02
CA ARG A 92 7.87 16.55 8.33
C ARG A 92 9.01 15.64 8.77
N THR A 93 8.94 15.14 10.01
CA THR A 93 9.91 14.20 10.59
C THR A 93 9.21 13.00 11.21
N ILE A 94 9.93 11.91 11.34
CA ILE A 94 9.38 10.72 12.01
C ILE A 94 9.16 10.96 13.50
N ASP A 95 9.97 11.78 14.13
CA ASP A 95 9.84 12.15 15.53
C ASP A 95 8.56 12.95 15.80
N ASP A 96 8.24 13.93 14.94
CA ASP A 96 6.97 14.66 15.02
C ASP A 96 5.78 13.75 14.84
N ALA A 97 5.84 12.82 13.87
CA ALA A 97 4.79 11.84 13.64
C ALA A 97 4.59 10.90 14.85
N ALA A 98 5.67 10.48 15.49
CA ALA A 98 5.62 9.65 16.70
C ALA A 98 5.01 10.40 17.90
N LYS A 99 5.32 11.69 18.07
CA LYS A 99 4.68 12.55 19.10
C LYS A 99 3.18 12.69 18.86
N VAL A 100 2.76 12.82 17.61
CA VAL A 100 1.32 12.86 17.25
C VAL A 100 0.67 11.50 17.55
N LEU A 101 1.35 10.39 17.27
CA LEU A 101 0.85 9.07 17.63
C LEU A 101 0.63 8.95 19.15
N ASP A 102 1.60 9.40 19.95
CA ASP A 102 1.50 9.40 21.41
C ASP A 102 0.35 10.27 21.93
N ALA A 103 0.07 11.39 21.27
CA ALA A 103 -1.04 12.27 21.63
C ALA A 103 -2.42 11.71 21.26
N LEU A 104 -2.49 10.82 20.28
CA LEU A 104 -3.74 10.26 19.76
C LEU A 104 -4.11 8.92 20.38
N ARG A 105 -3.11 8.10 20.73
CA ARG A 105 -3.35 6.78 21.31
C ARG A 105 -3.82 6.87 22.76
N ASP A 106 -4.58 5.88 23.19
CA ASP A 106 -4.80 5.64 24.62
C ASP A 106 -3.61 4.82 25.19
N PRO A 107 -2.82 5.37 26.12
CA PRO A 107 -1.64 4.68 26.64
C PRO A 107 -2.02 3.45 27.50
N ASP A 108 -3.23 3.43 28.05
CA ASP A 108 -3.70 2.40 28.97
C ASP A 108 -4.51 1.30 28.28
N ARG A 109 -5.03 1.58 27.10
CA ARG A 109 -5.93 0.68 26.38
C ARG A 109 -5.52 0.52 24.93
N ALA A 110 -5.56 -0.73 24.44
CA ALA A 110 -5.61 -0.98 23.00
C ALA A 110 -7.02 -0.65 22.48
N TYR A 111 -7.11 -0.02 21.33
CA TYR A 111 -8.38 0.14 20.65
C TYR A 111 -8.91 -1.23 20.18
N TYR A 112 -10.18 -1.45 20.40
CA TYR A 112 -10.86 -2.66 19.97
C TYR A 112 -12.19 -2.34 19.30
N ASP A 113 -12.39 -2.85 18.10
CA ASP A 113 -13.67 -2.84 17.39
C ASP A 113 -14.07 -4.29 17.09
N PRO A 114 -15.16 -4.81 17.65
CA PRO A 114 -15.57 -6.21 17.44
C PRO A 114 -15.92 -6.54 15.98
N ARG A 115 -16.07 -5.53 15.13
CA ARG A 115 -16.31 -5.68 13.69
C ARG A 115 -15.02 -5.84 12.88
N ASP A 116 -13.87 -5.48 13.47
CA ASP A 116 -12.58 -5.47 12.81
C ASP A 116 -11.61 -6.44 13.47
N PRO A 117 -11.35 -7.62 12.88
CA PRO A 117 -10.46 -8.62 13.46
C PRO A 117 -9.02 -8.13 13.62
N TYR A 118 -8.59 -7.11 12.87
CA TYR A 118 -7.24 -6.54 13.00
C TYR A 118 -7.07 -5.64 14.22
N THR A 119 -8.12 -5.38 14.99
CA THR A 119 -8.04 -4.73 16.30
C THR A 119 -7.92 -5.72 17.46
N THR A 120 -7.93 -7.02 17.21
CA THR A 120 -7.76 -8.07 18.24
C THR A 120 -6.30 -8.38 18.55
N VAL A 121 -5.47 -7.38 18.64
CA VAL A 121 -4.05 -7.53 18.96
C VAL A 121 -3.89 -7.67 20.49
N PRO A 122 -3.02 -8.56 20.98
CA PRO A 122 -2.79 -8.69 22.43
C PRO A 122 -2.35 -7.36 23.04
N ARG A 123 -2.82 -7.06 24.25
CA ARG A 123 -2.45 -5.83 24.97
C ARG A 123 -0.92 -5.67 25.09
N SER A 124 -0.19 -6.77 25.21
CA SER A 124 1.27 -6.79 25.24
C SER A 124 1.94 -6.27 23.96
N SER A 125 1.21 -6.20 22.84
CA SER A 125 1.70 -5.60 21.59
C SER A 125 1.57 -4.08 21.56
N VAL A 126 0.94 -3.47 22.56
CA VAL A 126 0.84 -2.02 22.71
C VAL A 126 1.84 -1.57 23.75
N LEU A 127 2.83 -0.78 23.35
CA LEU A 127 3.86 -0.29 24.27
C LEU A 127 3.25 0.65 25.31
N SER A 128 3.67 0.51 26.56
CA SER A 128 3.33 1.43 27.65
C SER A 128 4.16 2.73 27.55
N SER A 129 5.41 2.64 27.09
CA SER A 129 6.28 3.80 26.88
C SER A 129 5.80 4.65 25.68
N PRO A 130 6.07 5.97 25.69
CA PRO A 130 5.80 6.79 24.53
C PRO A 130 6.57 6.32 23.29
N TYR A 131 5.90 6.28 22.13
CA TYR A 131 6.49 5.87 20.85
C TYR A 131 7.60 6.83 20.40
N ALA A 132 7.50 8.12 20.70
CA ALA A 132 8.54 9.12 20.44
C ALA A 132 9.88 8.82 21.15
N THR A 133 9.89 7.98 22.20
CA THR A 133 11.14 7.56 22.83
C THR A 133 11.97 6.59 21.99
N HIS A 134 11.34 5.99 20.96
CA HIS A 134 12.00 5.10 20.02
C HIS A 134 12.58 5.83 18.79
N THR A 135 12.36 7.14 18.68
CA THR A 135 13.01 7.96 17.66
C THR A 135 14.38 8.45 18.17
N GLY A 136 15.36 8.54 17.28
CA GLY A 136 16.77 8.75 17.65
C GLY A 136 17.15 10.11 18.26
N MET A 137 16.21 11.04 18.46
CA MET A 137 16.44 12.31 19.17
C MET A 137 16.77 12.11 20.65
N SER A 138 16.52 10.95 21.23
CA SER A 138 16.81 10.59 22.62
C SER A 138 18.16 9.90 22.85
N GLY A 139 19.10 9.98 21.91
CA GLY A 139 20.51 9.61 22.17
C GLY A 139 20.91 8.18 21.82
N ALA A 140 20.07 7.41 21.13
CA ALA A 140 20.53 6.15 20.53
C ALA A 140 21.48 6.48 19.37
N SER A 141 22.70 5.97 19.41
CA SER A 141 23.63 6.02 18.28
C SER A 141 22.91 5.54 17.01
N GLY A 142 22.94 6.31 15.93
CA GLY A 142 22.22 6.03 14.68
C GLY A 142 22.67 4.77 13.94
N SER A 143 23.16 3.75 14.66
CA SER A 143 23.59 2.47 14.11
C SER A 143 22.46 1.46 14.08
N LEU A 144 22.33 0.75 12.96
CA LEU A 144 21.46 -0.42 12.78
C LEU A 144 22.27 -1.72 12.77
N ALA A 145 23.51 -1.70 13.27
CA ALA A 145 24.34 -2.89 13.40
C ALA A 145 23.62 -3.96 14.24
N GLY A 146 23.61 -5.19 13.73
CA GLY A 146 22.89 -6.33 14.29
C GLY A 146 21.43 -6.44 13.87
N MET A 147 20.85 -5.43 13.20
CA MET A 147 19.53 -5.54 12.61
C MET A 147 19.60 -6.18 11.21
N ARG A 148 18.60 -7.00 10.91
CA ARG A 148 18.43 -7.65 9.61
C ARG A 148 17.22 -7.09 8.90
N ILE A 149 17.42 -6.51 7.73
CA ILE A 149 16.35 -5.84 6.97
C ILE A 149 16.18 -6.58 5.63
N GLY A 150 14.96 -7.07 5.42
CA GLY A 150 14.60 -7.73 4.18
C GLY A 150 14.27 -6.71 3.08
N VAL A 151 14.93 -6.80 1.94
CA VAL A 151 14.70 -5.92 0.79
C VAL A 151 13.73 -6.58 -0.16
N ILE A 152 12.54 -5.98 -0.31
CA ILE A 152 11.54 -6.41 -1.30
C ILE A 152 11.95 -5.87 -2.67
N ARG A 153 12.78 -6.64 -3.37
CA ARG A 153 13.34 -6.25 -4.66
C ARG A 153 12.26 -6.08 -5.73
N GLU A 154 11.17 -6.83 -5.66
CA GLU A 154 10.03 -6.77 -6.57
C GLU A 154 9.43 -5.37 -6.68
N SER A 155 9.61 -4.53 -5.67
CA SER A 155 9.18 -3.13 -5.69
C SER A 155 10.03 -2.23 -6.60
N MET A 156 11.21 -2.68 -7.03
CA MET A 156 12.21 -1.92 -7.78
C MET A 156 12.58 -2.57 -9.13
N VAL A 157 11.75 -3.49 -9.63
CA VAL A 157 12.02 -4.13 -10.93
C VAL A 157 11.91 -3.13 -12.08
N ILE A 158 12.95 -3.05 -12.89
CA ILE A 158 13.00 -2.27 -14.10
C ILE A 158 12.63 -3.19 -15.27
N ARG A 159 11.54 -2.87 -15.97
CA ARG A 159 11.18 -3.54 -17.22
C ARG A 159 11.76 -2.77 -18.40
N PRO A 160 12.31 -3.44 -19.41
CA PRO A 160 12.93 -2.76 -20.55
C PRO A 160 12.03 -1.74 -21.26
N VAL A 161 10.72 -1.95 -21.22
CA VAL A 161 9.72 -1.08 -21.87
C VAL A 161 9.22 0.07 -20.98
N GLU A 162 9.65 0.13 -19.72
CA GLU A 162 9.14 1.07 -18.72
C GLU A 162 10.20 2.08 -18.29
N LYS A 163 10.69 2.92 -19.22
CA LYS A 163 11.72 3.94 -18.91
C LYS A 163 11.33 4.86 -17.74
N ALA A 164 10.05 5.11 -17.57
CA ALA A 164 9.54 5.96 -16.48
C ALA A 164 9.90 5.47 -15.08
N THR A 165 10.13 4.17 -14.91
CA THR A 165 10.46 3.59 -13.61
C THR A 165 11.97 3.59 -13.30
N VAL A 166 12.81 3.72 -14.31
CA VAL A 166 14.28 3.57 -14.21
C VAL A 166 14.90 4.54 -13.22
N PRO A 167 14.64 5.87 -13.27
CA PRO A 167 15.34 6.81 -12.39
C PRO A 167 15.09 6.52 -10.91
N ILE A 168 13.83 6.28 -10.53
CA ILE A 168 13.46 6.04 -9.13
C ILE A 168 13.93 4.67 -8.66
N CYS A 169 13.72 3.60 -9.45
CA CYS A 169 14.15 2.25 -9.07
C CYS A 169 15.67 2.17 -8.86
N THR A 170 16.44 2.75 -9.78
CA THR A 170 17.90 2.78 -9.67
C THR A 170 18.37 3.55 -8.44
N SER A 171 17.78 4.74 -8.21
CA SER A 171 18.12 5.57 -7.05
C SER A 171 17.75 4.90 -5.74
N ALA A 172 16.58 4.28 -5.65
CA ALA A 172 16.11 3.59 -4.44
C ALA A 172 16.99 2.38 -4.10
N ALA A 173 17.35 1.57 -5.09
CA ALA A 173 18.23 0.42 -4.87
C ALA A 173 19.62 0.84 -4.34
N ALA A 174 20.19 1.89 -4.93
CA ALA A 174 21.46 2.47 -4.48
C ALA A 174 21.35 3.05 -3.07
N GLU A 175 20.27 3.77 -2.77
CA GLU A 175 20.02 4.41 -1.47
C GLU A 175 19.88 3.37 -0.34
N ILE A 176 19.13 2.29 -0.56
CA ILE A 176 18.99 1.21 0.42
C ILE A 176 20.38 0.64 0.77
N LYS A 177 21.20 0.32 -0.22
CA LYS A 177 22.52 -0.27 -0.01
C LYS A 177 23.46 0.71 0.70
N ALA A 178 23.54 1.94 0.21
CA ALA A 178 24.45 2.95 0.73
C ALA A 178 24.10 3.40 2.16
N VAL A 179 22.82 3.62 2.44
CA VAL A 179 22.42 4.18 3.74
C VAL A 179 22.15 3.08 4.77
N LEU A 180 21.28 2.12 4.48
CA LEU A 180 20.96 1.09 5.47
C LEU A 180 22.11 0.11 5.67
N GLY A 181 22.75 -0.35 4.58
CA GLY A 181 23.84 -1.30 4.64
C GLY A 181 25.16 -0.64 5.07
N GLU A 182 25.73 0.20 4.21
CA GLU A 182 27.08 0.70 4.39
C GLU A 182 27.19 1.73 5.52
N LYS A 183 26.28 2.72 5.57
CA LYS A 183 26.37 3.81 6.54
C LYS A 183 25.84 3.45 7.92
N LEU A 184 24.71 2.72 8.00
CA LEU A 184 24.05 2.35 9.25
C LEU A 184 24.42 0.95 9.74
N GLY A 185 25.01 0.11 8.90
CA GLY A 185 25.52 -1.21 9.27
C GLY A 185 24.47 -2.31 9.41
N ALA A 186 23.27 -2.14 8.84
CA ALA A 186 22.28 -3.20 8.81
C ALA A 186 22.70 -4.35 7.87
N THR A 187 22.36 -5.58 8.23
CA THR A 187 22.45 -6.71 7.32
C THR A 187 21.26 -6.70 6.36
N LEU A 188 21.52 -6.57 5.08
CA LEU A 188 20.48 -6.57 4.04
C LEU A 188 20.30 -7.99 3.48
N VAL A 189 19.04 -8.42 3.39
CA VAL A 189 18.64 -9.74 2.88
C VAL A 189 17.60 -9.52 1.79
N GLU A 190 17.89 -9.90 0.54
CA GLU A 190 16.97 -9.62 -0.55
C GLU A 190 16.05 -10.78 -0.90
N SER A 191 14.86 -10.48 -1.38
CA SER A 191 13.99 -11.47 -1.99
C SER A 191 14.66 -12.07 -3.23
N SER A 192 14.45 -13.35 -3.47
CA SER A 192 15.08 -14.11 -4.56
C SER A 192 14.14 -14.32 -5.74
N ASP A 193 13.41 -13.31 -6.16
CA ASP A 193 12.55 -13.40 -7.34
C ASP A 193 13.42 -13.66 -8.59
N PRO A 194 13.14 -14.74 -9.35
CA PRO A 194 13.91 -15.06 -10.54
C PRO A 194 13.74 -14.09 -11.69
N SER A 195 12.79 -13.17 -11.60
CA SER A 195 12.51 -12.17 -12.66
C SER A 195 13.53 -11.04 -12.74
N TRP A 196 14.55 -11.04 -11.86
CA TRP A 196 15.58 -10.01 -11.85
C TRP A 196 16.98 -10.48 -11.43
N GLU A 197 17.94 -9.62 -11.77
CA GLU A 197 19.33 -9.90 -11.46
C GLU A 197 19.59 -9.77 -9.96
N ARG A 198 20.09 -10.85 -9.39
CA ARG A 198 20.46 -10.94 -7.99
C ARG A 198 21.65 -10.04 -7.66
N ASP A 199 21.58 -9.30 -6.58
CA ASP A 199 22.76 -8.67 -5.99
C ASP A 199 23.58 -9.72 -5.23
N ARG A 200 24.78 -10.02 -5.73
CA ARG A 200 25.65 -11.04 -5.15
C ARG A 200 26.25 -10.68 -3.81
N ASP A 201 26.20 -9.41 -3.45
CA ASP A 201 26.70 -8.90 -2.17
C ASP A 201 25.66 -9.03 -1.05
N LEU A 202 24.40 -9.31 -1.38
CA LEU A 202 23.32 -9.45 -0.40
C LEU A 202 23.00 -10.92 -0.11
N GLU A 203 22.60 -11.19 1.14
CA GLU A 203 22.03 -12.49 1.49
C GLU A 203 20.69 -12.70 0.75
N GLN A 204 20.32 -13.96 0.53
CA GLN A 204 19.04 -14.31 -0.12
C GLN A 204 18.04 -14.80 0.91
N MET A 205 16.78 -14.36 0.77
CA MET A 205 15.67 -14.87 1.56
C MET A 205 15.38 -16.34 1.27
N ASN A 206 15.16 -17.12 2.31
CA ASN A 206 14.70 -18.50 2.21
C ASN A 206 13.74 -18.84 3.37
N PRO A 207 12.41 -18.86 3.16
CA PRO A 207 11.74 -18.64 1.87
C PRO A 207 11.73 -17.17 1.42
N ASP A 208 11.52 -16.98 0.12
CA ASP A 208 11.01 -15.72 -0.45
C ASP A 208 9.47 -15.70 -0.43
N PHE A 209 8.87 -14.59 -0.90
CA PHE A 209 7.42 -14.42 -0.91
C PHE A 209 6.69 -15.50 -1.72
N ARG A 210 7.25 -15.93 -2.85
CA ARG A 210 6.66 -16.96 -3.69
C ARG A 210 6.69 -18.33 -3.02
N ARG A 211 7.79 -18.68 -2.37
CA ARG A 211 7.90 -19.94 -1.60
C ARG A 211 7.01 -19.91 -0.37
N ALA A 212 6.89 -18.79 0.31
CA ALA A 212 5.94 -18.63 1.41
C ALA A 212 4.49 -18.82 0.95
N LEU A 213 4.11 -18.23 -0.20
CA LEU A 213 2.81 -18.50 -0.82
C LEU A 213 2.60 -19.98 -1.12
N ALA A 214 3.59 -20.64 -1.73
CA ALA A 214 3.50 -22.07 -2.07
C ALA A 214 3.26 -22.95 -0.84
N ARG A 215 3.80 -22.57 0.32
CA ARG A 215 3.57 -23.27 1.58
C ARG A 215 2.21 -22.99 2.20
N LEU A 216 1.73 -21.75 2.09
CA LEU A 216 0.53 -21.30 2.80
C LEU A 216 -0.76 -21.48 2.00
N VAL A 217 -0.74 -21.28 0.68
CA VAL A 217 -1.94 -21.43 -0.18
C VAL A 217 -2.59 -22.80 -0.03
N PRO A 218 -1.87 -23.95 -0.10
CA PRO A 218 -2.49 -25.26 0.07
C PRO A 218 -3.17 -25.48 1.42
N VAL A 219 -2.75 -24.73 2.45
CA VAL A 219 -3.25 -24.87 3.83
C VAL A 219 -4.45 -23.96 4.09
N PHE A 220 -4.39 -22.72 3.62
CA PHE A 220 -5.38 -21.70 3.98
C PHE A 220 -6.43 -21.45 2.90
N MET A 221 -6.06 -21.54 1.62
CA MET A 221 -6.92 -21.23 0.48
C MET A 221 -6.58 -22.11 -0.73
N PRO A 222 -6.69 -23.46 -0.62
CA PRO A 222 -6.32 -24.36 -1.71
C PRO A 222 -7.16 -24.17 -2.97
N ASP A 223 -8.36 -23.62 -2.84
CA ASP A 223 -9.26 -23.28 -3.94
C ASP A 223 -8.68 -22.20 -4.87
N LEU A 224 -7.73 -21.38 -4.40
CA LEU A 224 -7.01 -20.44 -5.26
C LEU A 224 -6.33 -21.13 -6.44
N LEU A 225 -5.82 -22.34 -6.25
CA LEU A 225 -5.15 -23.12 -7.30
C LEU A 225 -6.10 -23.53 -8.44
N PHE A 226 -7.40 -23.58 -8.17
CA PHE A 226 -8.44 -23.92 -9.16
C PHE A 226 -9.01 -22.71 -9.89
N ARG A 227 -8.51 -21.50 -9.66
CA ARG A 227 -9.02 -20.30 -10.34
C ARG A 227 -8.85 -20.40 -11.86
N LEU A 228 -9.83 -19.86 -12.56
CA LEU A 228 -9.78 -19.67 -14.01
C LEU A 228 -9.38 -18.24 -14.34
N GLY A 229 -8.63 -18.08 -15.42
CA GLY A 229 -8.35 -16.78 -16.02
C GLY A 229 -9.59 -16.20 -16.72
N PRO A 230 -9.50 -14.95 -17.21
CA PRO A 230 -10.56 -14.29 -17.95
C PRO A 230 -10.97 -15.03 -19.25
N ASP A 231 -10.06 -15.82 -19.80
CA ASP A 231 -10.24 -16.68 -20.96
C ASP A 231 -10.98 -17.99 -20.63
N GLY A 232 -11.23 -18.22 -19.35
CA GLY A 232 -11.84 -19.46 -18.84
C GLY A 232 -10.89 -20.65 -18.77
N GLU A 233 -9.60 -20.46 -19.00
CA GLU A 233 -8.55 -21.47 -18.83
C GLU A 233 -8.01 -21.46 -17.41
N PRO A 234 -7.36 -22.56 -16.95
CA PRO A 234 -6.73 -22.60 -15.64
C PRO A 234 -5.71 -21.46 -15.45
N LEU A 235 -5.87 -20.69 -14.38
CA LEU A 235 -4.94 -19.62 -14.04
C LEU A 235 -3.54 -20.17 -13.72
N PHE A 236 -3.49 -21.32 -13.04
CA PHE A 236 -2.25 -22.03 -12.69
C PHE A 236 -2.08 -23.27 -13.56
N LYS A 237 -1.57 -23.07 -14.78
CA LYS A 237 -1.44 -24.14 -15.80
C LYS A 237 -0.52 -25.27 -15.35
N ASP A 238 0.52 -24.99 -14.59
CA ASP A 238 1.45 -26.01 -14.05
C ASP A 238 0.72 -26.92 -13.06
N PHE A 239 -0.13 -26.37 -12.20
CA PHE A 239 -0.99 -27.14 -11.31
C PHE A 239 -1.97 -28.00 -12.11
N ALA A 240 -2.67 -27.42 -13.06
CA ALA A 240 -3.65 -28.13 -13.89
C ALA A 240 -3.00 -29.26 -14.70
N ALA A 241 -1.78 -29.07 -15.18
CA ALA A 241 -1.04 -30.12 -15.90
C ALA A 241 -0.56 -31.26 -14.98
N ALA A 242 -0.32 -31.01 -13.70
CA ALA A 242 0.20 -31.99 -12.75
C ALA A 242 -0.88 -32.90 -12.13
N ILE A 243 -2.10 -32.39 -11.98
CA ILE A 243 -3.18 -33.12 -11.29
C ILE A 243 -4.00 -34.02 -12.23
N GLN A 244 -4.64 -35.05 -11.66
CA GLN A 244 -5.62 -35.88 -12.35
C GLN A 244 -6.83 -35.04 -12.75
N PRO A 245 -7.58 -35.46 -13.81
CA PRO A 245 -8.84 -34.82 -14.15
C PRO A 245 -9.79 -34.77 -12.95
N THR A 246 -10.42 -33.63 -12.74
CA THR A 246 -11.35 -33.40 -11.63
C THR A 246 -12.54 -32.57 -12.09
N GLU A 247 -13.73 -32.89 -11.56
CA GLU A 247 -14.98 -32.19 -11.80
C GLU A 247 -15.27 -31.10 -10.78
N PHE A 248 -14.32 -30.77 -9.90
CA PHE A 248 -14.51 -29.75 -8.86
C PHE A 248 -14.76 -28.34 -9.42
N MET A 249 -14.46 -28.12 -10.69
CA MET A 249 -14.73 -26.83 -11.34
C MET A 249 -15.99 -26.93 -12.19
N PRO A 250 -16.99 -26.08 -11.96
CA PRO A 250 -18.21 -26.06 -12.76
C PRO A 250 -17.93 -25.94 -14.25
N GLY A 251 -18.30 -26.94 -15.02
CA GLY A 251 -18.30 -26.93 -16.48
C GLY A 251 -17.01 -27.33 -17.18
N LYS A 252 -15.92 -27.65 -16.48
CA LYS A 252 -14.71 -28.16 -17.13
C LYS A 252 -14.04 -29.28 -16.32
N ILE A 253 -13.53 -30.29 -17.03
CA ILE A 253 -12.59 -31.25 -16.46
C ILE A 253 -11.25 -30.57 -16.33
N PHE A 254 -10.71 -30.56 -15.11
CA PHE A 254 -9.47 -29.91 -14.78
C PHE A 254 -8.37 -30.95 -14.58
N GLY A 255 -7.23 -30.75 -15.24
CA GLY A 255 -6.07 -31.62 -15.07
C GLY A 255 -5.82 -32.57 -16.21
N SER A 256 -4.58 -32.99 -16.34
CA SER A 256 -4.10 -33.99 -17.30
C SER A 256 -2.99 -34.88 -16.73
N GLY A 257 -2.57 -34.60 -15.48
CA GLY A 257 -1.49 -35.30 -14.80
C GLY A 257 -1.94 -36.53 -14.02
N LYS A 258 -1.10 -36.95 -13.09
CA LYS A 258 -1.29 -38.20 -12.32
C LYS A 258 -1.45 -37.99 -10.82
N MET A 259 -1.15 -36.83 -10.29
CA MET A 259 -1.28 -36.54 -8.86
C MET A 259 -2.75 -36.25 -8.51
N THR A 260 -3.21 -36.71 -7.36
CA THR A 260 -4.47 -36.17 -6.86
C THR A 260 -4.28 -34.68 -6.47
N PRO A 261 -5.32 -33.85 -6.50
CA PRO A 261 -5.23 -32.48 -6.01
C PRO A 261 -4.68 -32.38 -4.58
N ILE A 262 -5.05 -33.33 -3.72
CA ILE A 262 -4.57 -33.38 -2.32
C ILE A 262 -3.08 -33.68 -2.29
N ASP A 263 -2.59 -34.67 -3.02
CA ASP A 263 -1.16 -35.02 -3.06
C ASP A 263 -0.32 -33.86 -3.60
N TYR A 264 -0.85 -33.15 -4.61
CA TYR A 264 -0.17 -31.95 -5.12
C TYR A 264 -0.10 -30.86 -4.06
N CYS A 265 -1.21 -30.55 -3.37
CA CYS A 265 -1.24 -29.54 -2.31
C CYS A 265 -0.26 -29.89 -1.18
N VAL A 266 -0.23 -31.14 -0.75
CA VAL A 266 0.73 -31.61 0.26
C VAL A 266 2.17 -31.45 -0.23
N ALA A 267 2.46 -31.88 -1.46
CA ALA A 267 3.78 -31.78 -2.07
C ALA A 267 4.24 -30.31 -2.23
N LEU A 268 3.31 -29.43 -2.59
CA LEU A 268 3.58 -27.99 -2.72
C LEU A 268 3.87 -27.34 -1.36
N ALA A 269 3.07 -27.64 -0.35
CA ALA A 269 3.27 -27.14 1.01
C ALA A 269 4.61 -27.60 1.61
N GLU A 270 5.03 -28.81 1.30
CA GLU A 270 6.31 -29.40 1.75
C GLU A 270 7.51 -29.03 0.86
N GLY A 271 7.27 -28.30 -0.24
CA GLY A 271 8.35 -27.91 -1.18
C GLY A 271 8.90 -29.06 -2.03
N ARG A 272 8.15 -30.17 -2.16
CA ARG A 272 8.51 -31.32 -3.00
C ARG A 272 8.20 -31.13 -4.49
N VAL A 273 7.35 -30.16 -4.81
CA VAL A 273 7.10 -29.68 -6.17
C VAL A 273 7.39 -28.20 -6.26
N ALA A 274 7.78 -27.72 -7.45
CA ALA A 274 8.03 -26.32 -7.68
C ALA A 274 6.71 -25.52 -7.59
N PRO A 275 6.73 -24.27 -7.08
CA PRO A 275 5.58 -23.39 -7.14
C PRO A 275 5.14 -23.17 -8.59
N PRO A 276 3.82 -23.15 -8.90
CA PRO A 276 3.33 -22.75 -10.21
C PRO A 276 3.96 -21.42 -10.68
N ALA A 277 4.26 -21.31 -11.98
CA ALA A 277 5.05 -20.19 -12.52
C ALA A 277 4.49 -18.81 -12.18
N ASN A 278 3.16 -18.69 -12.13
CA ASN A 278 2.44 -17.47 -11.83
C ASN A 278 1.80 -17.44 -10.43
N LEU A 279 2.23 -18.31 -9.51
CA LEU A 279 1.82 -18.21 -8.11
C LEU A 279 2.65 -17.11 -7.43
N ASP A 280 2.15 -15.90 -7.53
CA ASP A 280 2.72 -14.68 -6.92
C ASP A 280 1.61 -13.79 -6.35
N ILE A 281 2.01 -12.79 -5.58
CA ILE A 281 1.08 -11.86 -4.94
C ILE A 281 0.27 -11.07 -5.97
N ALA A 282 0.86 -10.73 -7.11
CA ALA A 282 0.18 -9.98 -8.17
C ALA A 282 -1.02 -10.74 -8.74
N THR A 283 -0.83 -12.03 -8.93
CA THR A 283 -1.85 -12.91 -9.51
C THR A 283 -3.01 -13.18 -8.56
N ILE A 284 -2.73 -13.33 -7.26
CA ILE A 284 -3.75 -13.75 -6.29
C ILE A 284 -4.46 -12.60 -5.59
N GLN A 285 -3.81 -11.41 -5.46
CA GLN A 285 -4.41 -10.31 -4.71
C GLN A 285 -5.66 -9.78 -5.39
N ASP A 286 -6.69 -9.58 -4.59
CA ASP A 286 -7.92 -8.91 -5.00
C ASP A 286 -7.78 -7.41 -4.73
N GLN A 287 -8.03 -6.60 -5.76
CA GLN A 287 -7.97 -5.14 -5.67
C GLN A 287 -9.36 -4.49 -5.55
N GLU A 288 -10.44 -5.26 -5.62
CA GLU A 288 -11.77 -4.70 -5.40
C GLU A 288 -11.94 -4.24 -3.96
N LEU A 289 -12.34 -2.99 -3.78
CA LEU A 289 -12.46 -2.38 -2.46
C LEU A 289 -13.90 -2.05 -2.08
N ALA A 290 -14.80 -2.08 -3.03
CA ALA A 290 -16.09 -1.43 -2.85
C ALA A 290 -17.20 -2.34 -2.29
N MET A 291 -16.91 -3.61 -2.01
CA MET A 291 -17.95 -4.58 -1.65
C MET A 291 -18.76 -4.21 -0.40
N MET A 292 -18.11 -3.61 0.59
CA MET A 292 -18.75 -3.23 1.84
C MET A 292 -18.91 -1.71 2.01
N PHE A 293 -18.48 -0.94 1.03
CA PHE A 293 -18.44 0.52 1.13
C PHE A 293 -19.82 1.12 1.47
N GLY A 294 -20.85 0.81 0.70
CA GLY A 294 -22.18 1.35 0.93
C GLY A 294 -22.76 0.98 2.31
N PHE A 295 -22.51 -0.26 2.76
CA PHE A 295 -22.94 -0.72 4.07
C PHE A 295 -22.26 0.05 5.21
N HIS A 296 -20.94 0.18 5.18
CA HIS A 296 -20.19 0.90 6.20
C HIS A 296 -20.48 2.39 6.20
N VAL A 297 -20.61 3.01 5.02
CA VAL A 297 -20.98 4.42 4.91
C VAL A 297 -22.39 4.66 5.46
N ASN A 298 -23.36 3.78 5.20
CA ASN A 298 -24.69 3.89 5.82
C ASN A 298 -24.61 3.84 7.35
N GLN A 299 -23.84 2.90 7.91
CA GLN A 299 -23.64 2.83 9.37
C GLN A 299 -23.00 4.11 9.93
N TYR A 300 -21.97 4.62 9.25
CA TYR A 300 -21.28 5.83 9.65
C TYR A 300 -22.23 7.04 9.61
N LEU A 301 -22.92 7.26 8.50
CA LEU A 301 -23.82 8.40 8.32
C LEU A 301 -24.99 8.36 9.29
N SER A 302 -25.57 7.18 9.54
CA SER A 302 -26.69 7.03 10.47
C SER A 302 -26.28 7.38 11.90
N ARG A 303 -25.12 6.93 12.37
CA ARG A 303 -24.58 7.29 13.70
C ARG A 303 -24.28 8.77 13.77
N ARG A 304 -23.58 9.31 12.79
CA ARG A 304 -23.26 10.74 12.73
C ARG A 304 -24.51 11.62 12.69
N ALA A 305 -25.55 11.22 11.97
CA ALA A 305 -26.82 11.94 11.93
C ALA A 305 -27.51 11.94 13.30
N ALA A 306 -27.41 10.87 14.08
CA ALA A 306 -27.92 10.82 15.44
C ALA A 306 -27.15 11.77 16.37
N ASP A 307 -25.82 11.78 16.31
CA ASP A 307 -24.98 12.69 17.09
C ASP A 307 -25.28 14.14 16.76
N TRP A 308 -25.38 14.49 15.46
CA TRP A 308 -25.66 15.84 15.04
C TRP A 308 -27.05 16.32 15.48
N ARG A 309 -28.06 15.45 15.46
CA ARG A 309 -29.38 15.79 16.04
C ARG A 309 -29.29 16.04 17.53
N ALA A 310 -28.48 15.28 18.27
CA ALA A 310 -28.24 15.52 19.68
C ALA A 310 -27.59 16.89 19.96
N TYR A 311 -26.79 17.41 19.00
CA TYR A 311 -26.24 18.78 19.05
C TYR A 311 -27.14 19.84 18.46
N GLY A 312 -28.40 19.53 18.11
CA GLY A 312 -29.39 20.48 17.61
C GLY A 312 -29.35 20.78 16.12
N PHE A 313 -28.59 20.03 15.32
CA PHE A 313 -28.60 20.17 13.87
C PHE A 313 -29.81 19.46 13.26
N THR A 314 -30.57 20.15 12.44
CA THR A 314 -31.79 19.63 11.79
C THR A 314 -31.52 18.99 10.45
N GLU A 315 -30.50 19.48 9.73
CA GLU A 315 -30.13 18.95 8.41
C GLU A 315 -28.95 17.98 8.51
N THR A 316 -29.21 16.71 8.30
CA THR A 316 -28.20 15.65 8.39
C THR A 316 -28.26 14.73 7.17
N LEU A 317 -27.09 14.26 6.71
CA LEU A 317 -27.00 13.14 5.77
C LEU A 317 -27.14 11.85 6.57
N ALA A 318 -28.25 11.15 6.43
CA ALA A 318 -28.56 9.97 7.24
C ALA A 318 -28.12 8.65 6.60
N ASP A 319 -27.96 8.63 5.29
CA ASP A 319 -27.63 7.41 4.53
C ASP A 319 -26.86 7.71 3.24
N PHE A 320 -26.38 6.64 2.59
CA PHE A 320 -25.63 6.73 1.35
C PHE A 320 -26.47 7.23 0.17
N ALA A 321 -27.75 6.93 0.13
CA ALA A 321 -28.66 7.42 -0.92
C ALA A 321 -28.79 8.93 -0.87
N ALA A 322 -28.98 9.51 0.33
CA ALA A 322 -29.02 10.96 0.55
C ALA A 322 -27.67 11.61 0.19
N LEU A 323 -26.55 10.98 0.57
CA LEU A 323 -25.21 11.44 0.18
C LEU A 323 -25.06 11.47 -1.34
N ASN A 324 -25.42 10.39 -2.04
CA ASN A 324 -25.33 10.27 -3.49
C ASN A 324 -26.21 11.32 -4.20
N ALA A 325 -27.44 11.51 -3.74
CA ALA A 325 -28.36 12.49 -4.33
C ALA A 325 -27.85 13.93 -4.23
N ARG A 326 -27.13 14.27 -3.14
CA ARG A 326 -26.59 15.63 -2.89
C ARG A 326 -25.17 15.81 -3.40
N SER A 327 -24.47 14.74 -3.76
CA SER A 327 -23.10 14.81 -4.26
C SER A 327 -23.04 15.43 -5.65
N LYS A 328 -22.01 16.26 -5.87
CA LYS A 328 -21.67 16.79 -7.18
C LYS A 328 -20.49 16.02 -7.74
N PHE A 329 -20.64 15.52 -8.96
CA PHE A 329 -19.63 14.73 -9.64
C PHE A 329 -19.01 15.55 -10.78
N TRP A 330 -17.72 15.31 -11.05
CA TRP A 330 -16.98 15.95 -12.13
C TRP A 330 -17.26 15.34 -13.52
N GLY A 331 -18.00 14.24 -13.57
CA GLY A 331 -18.39 13.56 -14.78
C GLY A 331 -19.22 12.32 -14.47
N ASP A 332 -19.67 11.66 -15.51
CA ASP A 332 -20.56 10.50 -15.40
C ASP A 332 -19.87 9.29 -14.78
N ASP A 333 -18.56 9.13 -14.99
CA ASP A 333 -17.77 8.02 -14.42
C ASP A 333 -17.79 8.02 -12.89
N GLY A 334 -17.65 9.19 -12.26
CA GLY A 334 -17.74 9.31 -10.81
C GLY A 334 -19.11 8.93 -10.26
N ARG A 335 -20.18 9.31 -10.97
CA ARG A 335 -21.54 8.94 -10.61
C ARG A 335 -21.81 7.45 -10.79
N ALA A 336 -21.34 6.85 -11.88
CA ALA A 336 -21.46 5.42 -12.13
C ALA A 336 -20.74 4.59 -11.06
N GLY A 337 -19.53 4.99 -10.67
CA GLY A 337 -18.78 4.36 -9.58
C GLY A 337 -19.53 4.41 -8.25
N PHE A 338 -20.13 5.55 -7.89
CA PHE A 338 -20.96 5.68 -6.68
C PHE A 338 -22.21 4.82 -6.73
N LYS A 339 -22.87 4.72 -7.88
CA LYS A 339 -24.03 3.86 -8.08
C LYS A 339 -23.66 2.39 -7.89
N ASN A 340 -22.54 1.94 -8.46
CA ASN A 340 -22.05 0.57 -8.27
C ASN A 340 -21.78 0.27 -6.79
N CYS A 341 -21.18 1.20 -6.05
CA CYS A 341 -20.96 1.03 -4.62
C CYS A 341 -22.26 0.93 -3.83
N GLN A 342 -23.32 1.62 -4.26
CA GLN A 342 -24.63 1.53 -3.64
C GLN A 342 -25.32 0.19 -3.92
N GLU A 343 -25.19 -0.34 -5.13
CA GLU A 343 -25.79 -1.61 -5.53
C GLU A 343 -25.15 -2.82 -4.84
N VAL A 344 -23.88 -2.71 -4.46
CA VAL A 344 -23.13 -3.77 -3.75
C VAL A 344 -23.17 -3.59 -2.23
N ALA A 345 -24.09 -2.77 -1.74
CA ALA A 345 -24.06 -2.23 -0.38
C ALA A 345 -24.36 -3.23 0.75
N ASP A 346 -24.95 -4.38 0.48
CA ASP A 346 -25.30 -5.35 1.53
C ASP A 346 -24.33 -6.54 1.51
N PRO A 347 -23.40 -6.63 2.50
CA PRO A 347 -22.44 -7.74 2.57
C PRO A 347 -23.11 -9.11 2.72
N ARG A 348 -24.34 -9.18 3.24
CA ARG A 348 -25.09 -10.43 3.39
C ARG A 348 -25.42 -11.07 2.04
N ASN A 349 -25.52 -10.28 0.99
CA ASN A 349 -25.77 -10.77 -0.36
C ASN A 349 -24.53 -11.42 -1.00
N LYS A 350 -23.36 -11.27 -0.38
CA LYS A 350 -22.07 -11.75 -0.87
C LYS A 350 -21.39 -12.78 0.04
N LEU A 351 -22.04 -13.14 1.15
CA LEU A 351 -21.52 -14.19 2.03
C LEU A 351 -21.59 -15.55 1.34
N GLY A 352 -20.49 -16.28 1.39
CA GLY A 352 -20.39 -17.65 0.85
C GLY A 352 -20.16 -17.77 -0.65
N GLY A 353 -19.92 -16.66 -1.37
CA GLY A 353 -19.52 -16.69 -2.78
C GLY A 353 -18.01 -16.50 -2.96
N ARG A 354 -17.44 -16.95 -4.10
CA ARG A 354 -16.01 -16.78 -4.46
C ARG A 354 -15.53 -15.32 -4.53
N GLN A 355 -16.43 -14.37 -4.40
CA GLN A 355 -16.17 -12.94 -4.29
C GLN A 355 -16.78 -12.38 -3.00
N GLY A 356 -16.97 -13.24 -2.01
CA GLY A 356 -17.56 -12.89 -0.72
C GLY A 356 -16.60 -12.13 0.17
N VAL A 357 -17.14 -11.52 1.21
CA VAL A 357 -16.39 -10.82 2.24
C VAL A 357 -15.43 -11.76 2.97
N ASP A 358 -15.85 -12.99 3.20
CA ASP A 358 -15.07 -14.06 3.81
C ASP A 358 -13.80 -14.39 3.01
N GLU A 359 -13.90 -14.60 1.70
CA GLU A 359 -12.75 -14.85 0.83
C GLU A 359 -11.75 -13.70 0.89
N ARG A 360 -12.21 -12.46 0.95
CA ARG A 360 -11.35 -11.28 1.06
C ARG A 360 -10.62 -11.19 2.39
N ILE A 361 -11.30 -11.49 3.48
CA ILE A 361 -10.67 -11.53 4.81
C ILE A 361 -9.60 -12.63 4.84
N MET A 362 -9.93 -13.81 4.31
CA MET A 362 -8.98 -14.93 4.22
C MET A 362 -7.77 -14.59 3.35
N LEU A 363 -7.97 -13.93 2.21
CA LEU A 363 -6.87 -13.52 1.34
C LEU A 363 -5.94 -12.50 2.03
N ARG A 364 -6.48 -11.52 2.74
CA ARG A 364 -5.68 -10.57 3.51
C ARG A 364 -4.91 -11.24 4.63
N GLU A 365 -5.54 -12.18 5.32
CA GLU A 365 -4.86 -12.98 6.35
C GLU A 365 -3.76 -13.85 5.75
N LEU A 366 -3.98 -14.44 4.58
CA LEU A 366 -2.95 -15.17 3.85
C LEU A 366 -1.76 -14.28 3.51
N LEU A 367 -2.00 -13.08 2.96
CA LEU A 367 -0.94 -12.12 2.63
C LEU A 367 -0.15 -11.67 3.87
N ARG A 368 -0.84 -11.41 4.99
CA ARG A 368 -0.18 -11.12 6.27
C ARG A 368 0.72 -12.25 6.72
N ARG A 369 0.25 -13.48 6.64
CA ARG A 369 1.03 -14.68 7.02
C ARG A 369 2.22 -14.92 6.12
N VAL A 370 2.12 -14.56 4.83
CA VAL A 370 3.27 -14.61 3.91
C VAL A 370 4.39 -13.69 4.40
N ASP A 371 4.09 -12.43 4.70
CA ASP A 371 5.09 -11.49 5.24
C ASP A 371 5.66 -11.97 6.57
N MET A 372 4.80 -12.40 7.50
CA MET A 372 5.26 -12.89 8.81
C MET A 372 6.12 -14.13 8.70
N MET A 373 5.80 -15.07 7.79
CA MET A 373 6.63 -16.25 7.53
C MET A 373 8.00 -15.86 6.96
N VAL A 374 8.02 -14.97 5.98
CA VAL A 374 9.26 -14.47 5.38
C VAL A 374 10.13 -13.79 6.42
N MET A 375 9.55 -12.92 7.24
CA MET A 375 10.29 -12.24 8.33
C MET A 375 10.82 -13.23 9.37
N LEU A 376 9.99 -14.15 9.83
CA LEU A 376 10.35 -15.10 10.90
C LEU A 376 11.47 -16.06 10.44
N GLU A 377 11.29 -16.70 9.28
CA GLU A 377 12.25 -17.72 8.81
C GLU A 377 13.59 -17.11 8.37
N ASN A 378 13.60 -15.88 7.91
CA ASN A 378 14.81 -15.13 7.57
C ASN A 378 15.37 -14.29 8.74
N ARG A 379 14.71 -14.32 9.92
CA ARG A 379 15.09 -13.57 11.12
C ARG A 379 15.21 -12.07 10.86
N LEU A 380 14.22 -11.51 10.17
CA LEU A 380 14.20 -10.11 9.79
C LEU A 380 13.52 -9.28 10.89
N ASP A 381 14.11 -8.13 11.20
CA ASP A 381 13.51 -7.12 12.07
C ASP A 381 12.45 -6.30 11.33
N ALA A 382 12.66 -6.07 10.03
CA ALA A 382 11.73 -5.35 9.17
C ALA A 382 11.94 -5.74 7.70
N LEU A 383 10.96 -5.37 6.87
CA LEU A 383 11.06 -5.34 5.42
C LEU A 383 11.21 -3.91 4.94
N VAL A 384 11.97 -3.67 3.87
CA VAL A 384 12.07 -2.37 3.18
C VAL A 384 11.71 -2.53 1.71
N ARG A 385 10.99 -1.55 1.17
CA ARG A 385 10.61 -1.49 -0.24
C ARG A 385 10.54 -0.05 -0.75
N LEU A 386 10.64 0.11 -2.05
CA LEU A 386 10.25 1.35 -2.70
C LEU A 386 8.72 1.49 -2.65
N HIS A 387 8.20 2.70 -2.35
CA HIS A 387 6.75 2.89 -2.35
C HIS A 387 6.16 2.80 -3.75
N THR A 388 6.67 3.60 -4.68
CA THR A 388 6.25 3.59 -6.08
C THR A 388 7.41 3.97 -6.99
N PRO A 389 7.55 3.30 -8.15
CA PRO A 389 8.58 3.62 -9.13
C PRO A 389 8.21 4.81 -10.03
N LEU A 390 7.04 5.42 -9.83
CA LEU A 390 6.52 6.49 -10.69
C LEU A 390 6.49 7.84 -9.96
N SER A 391 6.85 8.88 -10.68
CA SER A 391 6.68 10.27 -10.26
C SER A 391 5.23 10.74 -10.45
N PRO A 392 4.82 11.84 -9.76
CA PRO A 392 3.51 12.46 -10.00
C PRO A 392 3.33 12.86 -11.45
N GLY A 393 2.17 12.54 -12.04
CA GLY A 393 1.81 12.88 -13.40
C GLY A 393 1.43 14.35 -13.58
N LYS A 394 1.51 14.88 -14.81
CA LYS A 394 1.08 16.24 -15.13
C LYS A 394 -0.44 16.40 -14.99
N ILE A 395 -0.88 17.53 -14.47
CA ILE A 395 -2.32 17.87 -14.41
C ILE A 395 -2.85 17.96 -15.84
N GLY A 396 -3.86 17.14 -16.16
CA GLY A 396 -4.42 17.05 -17.51
C GLY A 396 -3.54 16.34 -18.54
N GLY A 397 -2.41 15.77 -18.12
CA GLY A 397 -1.53 14.96 -18.96
C GLY A 397 -2.07 13.55 -19.22
N ALA A 398 -1.35 12.79 -20.08
CA ALA A 398 -1.64 11.40 -20.32
C ALA A 398 -1.41 10.57 -19.04
N ASN A 399 -2.23 9.55 -18.83
CA ASN A 399 -2.06 8.61 -17.74
C ASN A 399 -0.93 7.63 -18.02
N ASP A 400 -0.41 6.96 -17.01
CA ASP A 400 0.53 5.88 -17.20
C ASP A 400 -0.07 4.80 -18.13
N PRO A 401 0.59 4.51 -19.28
CA PRO A 401 0.08 3.59 -20.30
C PRO A 401 0.08 2.12 -19.85
N PHE A 402 0.83 1.80 -18.79
CA PHE A 402 0.93 0.46 -18.24
C PHE A 402 -0.07 0.21 -17.10
N GLY A 403 -1.04 1.11 -16.95
CA GLY A 403 -2.16 0.95 -16.03
C GLY A 403 -1.88 1.41 -14.60
N GLY A 404 -0.92 2.31 -14.40
CA GLY A 404 -0.61 2.99 -13.14
C GLY A 404 -0.37 2.08 -11.93
N ARG A 405 -1.38 1.33 -11.59
CA ARG A 405 -1.34 0.42 -10.44
C ARG A 405 -0.64 -0.91 -10.73
N ASN A 406 -0.66 -1.38 -11.97
CA ASN A 406 -0.01 -2.64 -12.34
C ASN A 406 1.52 -2.52 -12.36
N ASN A 407 2.04 -1.30 -12.42
CA ASN A 407 3.46 -1.02 -12.27
C ASN A 407 3.87 -0.74 -10.83
N LEU A 408 2.90 -0.45 -9.97
CA LEU A 408 3.08 -0.47 -8.54
C LEU A 408 3.06 -1.94 -8.16
N ARG A 409 4.19 -2.49 -7.82
CA ARG A 409 4.28 -3.90 -7.48
C ARG A 409 3.25 -4.25 -6.42
N PRO A 410 2.59 -5.39 -6.53
CA PRO A 410 1.49 -5.76 -5.65
C PRO A 410 1.86 -5.70 -4.19
N GLU A 411 3.11 -6.04 -3.87
CA GLU A 411 3.69 -5.98 -2.53
C GLU A 411 3.62 -4.57 -1.92
N SER A 412 3.47 -3.54 -2.76
CA SER A 412 3.33 -2.16 -2.31
C SER A 412 1.96 -1.85 -1.69
N PHE A 413 0.93 -2.62 -2.01
CA PHE A 413 -0.43 -2.26 -1.66
C PHE A 413 -0.94 -2.92 -0.38
N TYR A 414 -0.59 -4.20 -0.13
CA TYR A 414 -1.34 -4.95 0.86
C TYR A 414 -0.90 -4.71 2.31
N GLY A 415 0.35 -4.35 2.59
CA GLY A 415 0.88 -4.27 3.96
C GLY A 415 -0.08 -3.80 5.03
N PRO A 416 -0.43 -2.48 5.09
CA PRO A 416 -1.40 -2.00 6.06
C PRO A 416 -2.79 -2.61 5.91
N ASN A 417 -3.24 -2.92 4.69
CA ASN A 417 -4.54 -3.55 4.45
C ASN A 417 -4.64 -4.96 5.06
N ALA A 418 -3.51 -5.63 5.22
CA ALA A 418 -3.40 -6.91 5.91
C ALA A 418 -3.11 -6.77 7.41
N GLY A 419 -3.22 -5.58 7.98
CA GLY A 419 -3.03 -5.32 9.40
C GLY A 419 -1.58 -5.20 9.85
N LEU A 420 -0.61 -5.15 8.93
CA LEU A 420 0.80 -4.91 9.25
C LEU A 420 1.05 -3.42 9.53
N THR A 421 2.08 -3.11 10.30
CA THR A 421 2.48 -1.73 10.54
C THR A 421 3.50 -1.25 9.51
N GLU A 422 3.41 0.00 9.08
CA GLU A 422 4.35 0.60 8.14
C GLU A 422 4.75 2.02 8.53
N VAL A 423 5.97 2.38 8.15
CA VAL A 423 6.50 3.74 8.21
C VAL A 423 7.07 4.10 6.84
N LEU A 424 6.73 5.28 6.33
CA LEU A 424 7.27 5.81 5.09
C LEU A 424 8.17 7.00 5.37
N ILE A 425 9.33 7.03 4.71
CA ILE A 425 10.34 8.08 4.86
C ILE A 425 10.82 8.57 3.49
N PRO A 426 10.97 9.89 3.28
CA PRO A 426 11.61 10.44 2.08
C PRO A 426 13.00 9.85 1.87
N ALA A 427 13.28 9.38 0.64
CA ALA A 427 14.52 8.67 0.34
C ALA A 427 15.37 9.32 -0.76
N GLY A 428 14.87 10.36 -1.39
CA GLY A 428 15.60 11.10 -2.41
C GLY A 428 14.69 11.80 -3.40
N PHE A 429 15.34 12.30 -4.44
CA PHE A 429 14.69 13.03 -5.53
C PHE A 429 15.25 12.59 -6.88
N VAL A 430 14.43 12.70 -7.91
CA VAL A 430 14.84 12.50 -9.31
C VAL A 430 14.58 13.77 -10.10
N THR A 431 15.57 14.20 -10.89
CA THR A 431 15.50 15.37 -11.76
C THR A 431 15.18 15.01 -13.19
N THR A 432 15.09 13.72 -13.50
CA THR A 432 14.72 13.21 -14.83
C THR A 432 13.50 12.31 -14.70
N VAL A 433 12.47 12.61 -15.46
CA VAL A 433 11.25 11.81 -15.54
C VAL A 433 10.85 11.57 -17.00
N TYR A 434 10.07 10.54 -17.25
CA TYR A 434 9.54 10.22 -18.57
C TYR A 434 8.02 10.29 -18.50
N ASP A 435 7.49 11.47 -18.86
CA ASP A 435 6.04 11.69 -18.84
C ASP A 435 5.37 10.98 -20.01
N PRO A 436 4.28 10.23 -19.77
CA PRO A 436 3.51 9.65 -20.86
C PRO A 436 2.92 10.72 -21.76
N VAL A 437 2.65 10.35 -22.99
CA VAL A 437 2.10 11.24 -24.03
C VAL A 437 0.78 10.70 -24.57
N PHE A 438 -0.02 11.55 -25.20
CA PHE A 438 -1.16 11.11 -26.00
C PHE A 438 -0.70 10.73 -27.40
N ALA A 439 -0.99 9.51 -27.83
CA ALA A 439 -0.74 9.00 -29.18
C ALA A 439 -2.04 8.47 -29.79
N LEU A 440 -2.12 8.44 -31.12
CA LEU A 440 -3.23 7.79 -31.78
C LEU A 440 -3.20 6.29 -31.54
N SER A 441 -4.36 5.72 -31.20
CA SER A 441 -4.54 4.25 -31.10
C SER A 441 -4.15 3.59 -32.44
N PRO A 442 -3.80 2.28 -32.45
CA PRO A 442 -3.42 1.57 -33.66
C PRO A 442 -4.47 1.67 -34.78
N ASP A 443 -5.74 1.69 -34.44
CA ASP A 443 -6.88 1.88 -35.37
C ASP A 443 -7.11 3.35 -35.76
N ARG A 444 -6.34 4.28 -35.19
CA ARG A 444 -6.41 5.74 -35.43
C ARG A 444 -7.76 6.38 -35.10
N THR A 445 -8.58 5.76 -34.28
CA THR A 445 -9.94 6.25 -33.92
C THR A 445 -9.95 7.17 -32.73
N ARG A 446 -8.95 7.07 -31.81
CA ARG A 446 -8.89 7.83 -30.57
C ARG A 446 -7.45 8.07 -30.09
N TYR A 447 -7.27 9.07 -29.23
CA TYR A 447 -6.03 9.23 -28.51
C TYR A 447 -6.00 8.33 -27.27
N VAL A 448 -4.88 7.67 -27.06
CA VAL A 448 -4.59 6.80 -25.91
C VAL A 448 -3.29 7.25 -25.25
N SER A 449 -3.13 6.94 -23.97
CA SER A 449 -1.85 7.15 -23.30
C SER A 449 -0.80 6.19 -23.86
N ALA A 450 0.39 6.70 -24.12
CA ALA A 450 1.53 5.96 -24.62
C ALA A 450 2.79 6.31 -23.84
N PRO A 451 3.75 5.38 -23.70
CA PRO A 451 5.04 5.68 -23.09
C PRO A 451 5.82 6.70 -23.90
N SER A 452 6.67 7.46 -23.22
CA SER A 452 7.59 8.39 -23.87
C SER A 452 9.03 7.97 -23.59
N ASP A 453 9.86 8.05 -24.62
CA ASP A 453 11.31 7.89 -24.50
C ASP A 453 12.04 9.24 -24.32
N THR A 454 11.30 10.34 -24.36
CA THR A 454 11.86 11.69 -24.21
C THR A 454 11.89 12.06 -22.73
N PRO A 455 13.07 12.32 -22.16
CA PRO A 455 13.17 12.73 -20.77
C PRO A 455 12.66 14.17 -20.59
N THR A 456 11.99 14.42 -19.47
CA THR A 456 11.67 15.75 -18.95
C THR A 456 12.60 16.04 -17.78
N THR A 457 13.31 17.17 -17.85
CA THR A 457 14.14 17.63 -16.73
C THR A 457 13.28 18.41 -15.75
N ILE A 458 13.37 18.04 -14.47
CA ILE A 458 12.71 18.72 -13.36
C ILE A 458 13.76 19.59 -12.65
N PRO A 459 13.46 20.87 -12.37
CA PRO A 459 14.36 21.72 -11.58
C PRO A 459 14.69 21.09 -10.22
N GLU A 460 15.89 21.38 -9.71
CA GLU A 460 16.30 20.96 -8.36
C GLU A 460 15.29 21.42 -7.29
N PRO A 461 15.01 20.60 -6.28
CA PRO A 461 15.63 19.31 -5.97
C PRO A 461 15.09 18.14 -6.80
N GLY A 462 14.14 18.32 -7.70
CA GLY A 462 13.47 17.27 -8.45
C GLY A 462 12.15 16.83 -7.80
N LEU A 463 11.68 15.64 -8.19
CA LEU A 463 10.48 15.01 -7.62
C LEU A 463 10.87 13.93 -6.61
N PRO A 464 10.23 13.90 -5.44
CA PRO A 464 10.61 12.99 -4.36
C PRO A 464 10.19 11.55 -4.62
N PHE A 465 10.93 10.62 -3.99
CA PHE A 465 10.52 9.24 -3.78
C PHE A 465 10.81 8.82 -2.33
N SER A 466 10.16 7.76 -1.87
CA SER A 466 10.24 7.33 -0.48
C SER A 466 10.42 5.83 -0.34
N LEU A 467 11.06 5.42 0.74
CA LEU A 467 11.10 4.05 1.19
C LEU A 467 10.02 3.78 2.23
N VAL A 468 9.52 2.56 2.24
CA VAL A 468 8.57 2.07 3.24
C VAL A 468 9.21 0.94 4.01
N PHE A 469 9.18 1.06 5.32
CA PHE A 469 9.56 0.00 6.25
C PHE A 469 8.30 -0.66 6.78
N ARG A 470 8.29 -1.99 6.86
CA ARG A 470 7.16 -2.81 7.30
C ARG A 470 7.61 -3.78 8.37
N ALA A 471 6.77 -3.98 9.39
CA ALA A 471 7.00 -4.96 10.44
C ALA A 471 5.68 -5.63 10.87
N GLU A 472 5.80 -6.61 11.76
CA GLU A 472 4.66 -7.22 12.43
C GLU A 472 3.85 -6.19 13.23
N PRO A 473 2.55 -6.43 13.44
CA PRO A 473 1.73 -5.59 14.30
C PRO A 473 2.33 -5.47 15.71
N GLY A 474 2.42 -4.26 16.24
CA GLY A 474 2.99 -3.99 17.56
C GLY A 474 4.51 -3.79 17.56
N ARG A 475 5.15 -3.75 16.39
CA ARG A 475 6.59 -3.48 16.27
C ARG A 475 6.88 -2.08 15.70
N GLU A 476 6.04 -1.12 16.02
CA GLU A 476 6.27 0.29 15.72
C GLU A 476 7.59 0.80 16.32
N ASP A 477 8.00 0.27 17.47
CA ASP A 477 9.28 0.58 18.12
C ASP A 477 10.47 0.36 17.18
N ILE A 478 10.52 -0.81 16.54
CA ILE A 478 11.57 -1.15 15.57
C ILE A 478 11.51 -0.23 14.35
N LEU A 479 10.31 -0.02 13.79
CA LEU A 479 10.15 0.83 12.62
C LEU A 479 10.55 2.27 12.89
N LEU A 480 10.18 2.81 14.05
CA LEU A 480 10.55 4.16 14.46
C LEU A 480 12.07 4.30 14.65
N ARG A 481 12.71 3.29 15.24
CA ARG A 481 14.17 3.25 15.36
C ARG A 481 14.86 3.24 14.00
N ILE A 482 14.42 2.35 13.09
CA ILE A 482 15.00 2.26 11.74
C ILE A 482 14.79 3.58 10.99
N ALA A 483 13.56 4.08 10.97
CA ALA A 483 13.18 5.27 10.21
C ALA A 483 13.89 6.52 10.73
N SER A 484 14.00 6.72 12.05
CA SER A 484 14.71 7.87 12.62
C SER A 484 16.22 7.81 12.38
N ALA A 485 16.83 6.62 12.49
CA ALA A 485 18.23 6.44 12.16
C ALA A 485 18.50 6.74 10.67
N TYR A 486 17.61 6.24 9.78
CA TYR A 486 17.68 6.52 8.36
C TYR A 486 17.51 8.02 8.05
N GLU A 487 16.50 8.68 8.62
CA GLU A 487 16.25 10.11 8.45
C GLU A 487 17.47 10.95 8.87
N ALA A 488 18.03 10.67 10.04
CA ALA A 488 19.23 11.36 10.56
C ALA A 488 20.47 11.13 9.70
N ALA A 489 20.64 9.91 9.17
CA ALA A 489 21.79 9.55 8.35
C ALA A 489 21.68 10.08 6.93
N SER A 490 20.50 9.99 6.31
CA SER A 490 20.29 10.31 4.89
C SER A 490 20.02 11.80 4.64
N LYS A 491 19.26 12.45 5.52
CA LYS A 491 18.83 13.86 5.40
C LYS A 491 18.16 14.15 4.04
N ARG A 492 17.36 13.22 3.56
CA ARG A 492 16.80 13.27 2.20
C ARG A 492 15.61 14.21 2.05
N ARG A 493 14.98 14.63 3.15
CA ARG A 493 13.89 15.59 3.03
C ARG A 493 14.46 16.98 2.72
N ILE A 494 14.11 17.52 1.55
CA ILE A 494 14.39 18.90 1.14
C ILE A 494 13.03 19.60 1.04
N PRO A 495 12.81 20.78 1.66
CA PRO A 495 11.56 21.52 1.50
C PRO A 495 11.29 21.89 0.04
N PRO A 496 10.01 21.97 -0.39
CA PRO A 496 9.71 22.46 -1.73
C PRO A 496 10.20 23.90 -1.90
N PRO A 497 10.84 24.25 -3.04
CA PRO A 497 11.51 25.56 -3.21
C PRO A 497 10.58 26.77 -3.02
N ALA A 498 9.33 26.68 -3.48
CA ALA A 498 8.35 27.75 -3.37
C ALA A 498 7.61 27.80 -2.02
N PHE A 499 7.74 26.75 -1.19
CA PHE A 499 6.99 26.58 0.06
C PHE A 499 7.91 26.25 1.23
N GLY A 500 9.18 26.61 1.14
CA GLY A 500 10.16 26.45 2.21
C GLY A 500 9.81 27.26 3.45
N PRO A 501 10.55 27.07 4.57
CA PRO A 501 10.38 27.91 5.74
C PRO A 501 10.64 29.37 5.38
N LEU A 502 9.87 30.27 6.00
CA LEU A 502 10.13 31.70 5.88
C LEU A 502 11.56 31.98 6.32
N PRO A 503 12.28 32.92 5.65
CA PRO A 503 13.58 33.39 6.12
C PRO A 503 13.46 33.83 7.58
N ALA A 504 14.45 33.48 8.38
CA ALA A 504 14.54 34.00 9.74
C ALA A 504 14.58 35.54 9.65
N GLN A 505 13.64 36.21 10.34
CA GLN A 505 13.60 37.66 10.44
C GLN A 505 14.74 38.17 11.31
#